data_8c2ced4b92b4c0133df1e1a35eadc561
#
_entry.id   8c2ced4b92b4c0133df1e1a35eadc561
#
_cell.length_a   1.000
_cell.length_b   1.000
_cell.length_c   1.000
_cell.angle_alpha   90.00
_cell.angle_beta   90.00
_cell.angle_gamma   90.00
#
_symmetry.space_group_name_H-M   'P 1'
#
loop_
_entity.id
_entity.type
_entity.pdbx_description
1 polymer ?
#
loop_
_entity_poly.entity_id
_entity_poly.type
_entity_poly.pdbx_seq_one_letter_code
_entity_poly.pdbx_strand_id
1 'polypeptide(L)'
;MKINYPQKHLLLIGFLMVSSILVAQPGFINRIPIPPLLDAGIDTIRLEMRQFYNHKFNPGDPHDSIMNGTSHQQGYQTWAYNLAGDSTMSILGPTLLWHTGHPTNIQVTNLLAQPTTTHWHGAEVPAYLDGGPHQPIAPGETWNVNFTNLDSSSTMWYHPHYHNNTYPQVQLGLSGMIVSAQSVDAINHSLPHTYGIDDIPVIIGDLSIKRDTIDFTTNAFIYSVDTTKSKHPYNIVNGVTNPYMEVPAHLVRLRILNGSTRKGMQFGVSASYTDTIMSHMDDFVLVATDGGYTLKPDTLKTLVTGPGARAEIILDLTDKHVGDIVYLRNLKEFMPNFIVGSPYSPPPLPGGGGGGGKDPTSGNAFLELRIVADPAGYTPVDHLVDFVSPWVPNLQDTMGVSRHRTKLLVKMPGAGGGFTIDGTTYNMMTINDTVCVGAKEIWTIHNISGVAHPFHIHKIFFRILDITDSIGTRLNLDSLGLNGPKDDILVHPYWKVRFMAVFDDYPSTVDYKLTYMYHCHILTHEDSEGGGMMHQFVVTDEGSCNTGIDEDNASNEVVVFPNPARDELRLKGKSLYPVVVRIINLQGQILREQTLPAFSGIVPIDIKGLSRGLFIVQWNSVEGMITKKVIIQ
;
A
#
# COMPACT_ATOMS: atom_id res chain seq x y z
N MET A 1 -86.51 -46.74 -1.35
CA MET A 1 -85.22 -47.43 -1.32
C MET A 1 -84.17 -46.42 -1.76
N LYS A 2 -83.49 -45.73 -0.79
CA LYS A 2 -82.45 -44.71 -1.08
C LYS A 2 -81.11 -45.35 -0.71
N ILE A 3 -80.23 -45.45 -1.69
CA ILE A 3 -78.89 -45.99 -1.51
C ILE A 3 -77.97 -44.83 -1.23
N ASN A 4 -77.36 -44.77 -0.07
CA ASN A 4 -76.35 -43.83 0.30
C ASN A 4 -74.97 -44.32 -0.20
N TYR A 5 -74.20 -43.46 -0.94
CA TYR A 5 -72.81 -43.67 -1.22
C TYR A 5 -71.96 -42.79 -0.27
N PRO A 6 -70.88 -43.28 0.28
CA PRO A 6 -69.96 -42.45 1.10
C PRO A 6 -69.03 -41.68 0.23
N GLN A 7 -68.98 -40.38 0.48
CA GLN A 7 -67.92 -39.47 -0.12
C GLN A 7 -66.58 -39.84 0.48
N LYS A 8 -65.63 -40.22 -0.42
CA LYS A 8 -64.20 -40.29 -0.11
C LYS A 8 -63.60 -38.89 -0.29
N HIS A 9 -63.16 -38.26 0.80
CA HIS A 9 -62.35 -37.08 0.76
C HIS A 9 -60.95 -37.46 0.28
N LEU A 10 -60.59 -37.05 -0.92
CA LEU A 10 -59.20 -37.09 -1.46
C LEU A 10 -58.45 -35.92 -0.89
N LEU A 11 -57.54 -36.16 0.06
CA LEU A 11 -56.59 -35.15 0.54
C LEU A 11 -55.52 -34.95 -0.55
N LEU A 12 -55.61 -33.84 -1.28
CA LEU A 12 -54.57 -33.41 -2.24
C LEU A 12 -53.45 -32.75 -1.44
N ILE A 13 -52.38 -33.50 -1.13
CA ILE A 13 -51.13 -32.91 -0.59
C ILE A 13 -50.40 -32.26 -1.76
N GLY A 14 -50.56 -30.94 -1.88
CA GLY A 14 -49.80 -30.14 -2.79
C GLY A 14 -48.36 -30.06 -2.30
N PHE A 15 -47.44 -30.76 -2.95
CA PHE A 15 -46.01 -30.51 -2.83
C PHE A 15 -45.73 -29.15 -3.48
N LEU A 16 -45.57 -28.11 -2.66
CA LEU A 16 -44.91 -26.88 -3.10
C LEU A 16 -43.42 -27.21 -3.35
N MET A 17 -43.08 -27.48 -4.58
CA MET A 17 -41.69 -27.38 -5.00
C MET A 17 -41.30 -25.89 -4.91
N VAL A 18 -40.65 -25.52 -3.83
CA VAL A 18 -39.86 -24.31 -3.79
C VAL A 18 -38.68 -24.57 -4.73
N SER A 19 -38.80 -24.16 -5.98
CA SER A 19 -37.66 -24.03 -6.86
C SER A 19 -36.81 -22.91 -6.26
N SER A 20 -35.81 -23.26 -5.44
CA SER A 20 -34.70 -22.41 -5.17
C SER A 20 -34.08 -22.08 -6.54
N ILE A 21 -34.28 -20.85 -6.98
CA ILE A 21 -33.46 -20.29 -8.05
C ILE A 21 -32.04 -20.34 -7.52
N LEU A 22 -31.29 -21.36 -7.89
CA LEU A 22 -29.83 -21.34 -7.78
C LEU A 22 -29.40 -20.16 -8.66
N VAL A 23 -29.22 -19.01 -8.06
CA VAL A 23 -28.37 -17.96 -8.63
C VAL A 23 -27.03 -18.65 -8.84
N ALA A 24 -26.67 -18.86 -10.10
CA ALA A 24 -25.38 -19.44 -10.44
C ALA A 24 -24.32 -18.63 -9.69
N GLN A 25 -23.66 -19.24 -8.73
CA GLN A 25 -22.51 -18.63 -8.06
C GLN A 25 -21.50 -18.32 -9.16
N PRO A 26 -20.86 -17.15 -9.15
CA PRO A 26 -19.77 -16.89 -10.05
C PRO A 26 -18.76 -18.04 -9.82
N GLY A 27 -18.40 -18.72 -10.90
CA GLY A 27 -17.61 -19.94 -10.80
C GLY A 27 -16.22 -19.64 -10.31
N PHE A 28 -15.95 -19.91 -9.04
CA PHE A 28 -14.59 -20.06 -8.50
C PHE A 28 -14.06 -21.42 -9.00
N ILE A 29 -13.63 -21.43 -10.26
CA ILE A 29 -13.22 -22.66 -10.97
C ILE A 29 -11.70 -22.80 -11.07
N ASN A 30 -10.97 -21.73 -10.74
CA ASN A 30 -9.52 -21.69 -10.82
C ASN A 30 -8.92 -22.03 -9.46
N ARG A 31 -8.14 -23.11 -9.36
CA ARG A 31 -7.34 -23.30 -8.15
C ARG A 31 -6.30 -22.19 -8.07
N ILE A 32 -6.16 -21.54 -6.91
CA ILE A 32 -5.16 -20.48 -6.73
C ILE A 32 -3.74 -21.05 -6.98
N PRO A 33 -2.94 -20.47 -7.85
CA PRO A 33 -1.54 -20.84 -7.97
C PRO A 33 -0.78 -20.42 -6.70
N ILE A 34 -0.02 -21.32 -6.12
CA ILE A 34 0.91 -21.01 -5.02
C ILE A 34 2.30 -20.81 -5.62
N PRO A 35 2.87 -19.59 -5.56
CA PRO A 35 4.23 -19.35 -6.05
C PRO A 35 5.23 -20.26 -5.34
N PRO A 36 6.25 -20.80 -6.05
CA PRO A 36 7.31 -21.60 -5.40
C PRO A 36 8.00 -20.77 -4.32
N LEU A 37 8.30 -21.39 -3.17
CA LEU A 37 9.09 -20.77 -2.11
C LEU A 37 10.57 -21.05 -2.37
N LEU A 38 11.39 -20.00 -2.53
CA LEU A 38 12.82 -20.11 -2.79
C LEU A 38 13.61 -19.54 -1.61
N ASP A 39 14.47 -20.35 -1.02
CA ASP A 39 15.30 -19.96 0.12
C ASP A 39 16.57 -19.25 -0.35
N ALA A 40 16.69 -17.96 -0.06
CA ALA A 40 17.83 -17.11 -0.42
C ALA A 40 19.02 -17.22 0.55
N GLY A 41 18.84 -17.89 1.69
CA GLY A 41 19.90 -18.08 2.70
C GLY A 41 20.81 -19.28 2.42
N ILE A 42 20.44 -20.18 1.50
CA ILE A 42 21.17 -21.42 1.21
C ILE A 42 22.09 -21.24 0.01
N ASP A 43 21.54 -20.77 -1.11
CA ASP A 43 22.24 -20.63 -2.37
C ASP A 43 21.92 -19.29 -3.06
N THR A 44 22.75 -18.90 -4.03
CA THR A 44 22.44 -17.75 -4.88
C THR A 44 21.19 -18.01 -5.72
N ILE A 45 20.13 -17.26 -5.49
CA ILE A 45 18.93 -17.31 -6.33
C ILE A 45 19.21 -16.57 -7.64
N ARG A 46 18.98 -17.24 -8.77
CA ARG A 46 19.12 -16.66 -10.10
C ARG A 46 17.73 -16.48 -10.71
N LEU A 47 17.27 -15.24 -10.79
CA LEU A 47 15.99 -14.86 -11.39
C LEU A 47 16.22 -14.35 -12.81
N GLU A 48 15.29 -14.66 -13.69
CA GLU A 48 15.21 -14.15 -15.05
C GLU A 48 13.85 -13.48 -15.27
N MET A 49 13.83 -12.24 -15.69
CA MET A 49 12.62 -11.56 -16.13
C MET A 49 12.35 -11.92 -17.59
N ARG A 50 11.21 -12.55 -17.85
CA ARG A 50 10.85 -13.07 -19.16
C ARG A 50 9.46 -12.64 -19.59
N GLN A 51 9.26 -12.59 -20.91
CA GLN A 51 7.96 -12.38 -21.53
C GLN A 51 7.35 -13.73 -21.94
N PHE A 52 6.05 -13.86 -21.70
CA PHE A 52 5.24 -15.02 -22.06
C PHE A 52 4.06 -14.56 -22.92
N TYR A 53 3.47 -15.47 -23.72
CA TYR A 53 2.36 -15.18 -24.62
C TYR A 53 1.15 -16.09 -24.42
N ASN A 54 1.22 -16.98 -23.42
CA ASN A 54 0.25 -18.06 -23.21
C ASN A 54 -0.36 -18.07 -21.81
N HIS A 55 -0.25 -16.97 -21.06
CA HIS A 55 -0.83 -16.90 -19.73
C HIS A 55 -2.35 -16.95 -19.80
N LYS A 56 -2.97 -17.75 -18.93
CA LYS A 56 -4.42 -17.85 -18.80
C LYS A 56 -4.87 -17.25 -17.47
N PHE A 57 -5.68 -16.21 -17.53
CA PHE A 57 -6.26 -15.61 -16.34
C PHE A 57 -7.45 -16.39 -15.79
N ASN A 58 -8.09 -17.22 -16.61
CA ASN A 58 -9.22 -18.08 -16.22
C ASN A 58 -9.02 -19.53 -16.70
N PRO A 59 -7.97 -20.23 -16.22
CA PRO A 59 -7.57 -21.55 -16.73
C PRO A 59 -8.62 -22.65 -16.53
N GLY A 60 -9.56 -22.49 -15.61
CA GLY A 60 -10.69 -23.41 -15.40
C GLY A 60 -11.78 -23.30 -16.48
N ASP A 61 -11.81 -22.21 -17.24
CA ASP A 61 -12.68 -22.06 -18.40
C ASP A 61 -11.93 -22.51 -19.67
N PRO A 62 -12.46 -23.47 -20.45
CA PRO A 62 -11.83 -23.91 -21.70
C PRO A 62 -11.56 -22.78 -22.71
N HIS A 63 -12.28 -21.70 -22.62
CA HIS A 63 -12.17 -20.53 -23.50
C HIS A 63 -11.39 -19.37 -22.87
N ASP A 64 -10.91 -19.51 -21.64
CA ASP A 64 -10.25 -18.45 -20.87
C ASP A 64 -11.05 -17.13 -20.89
N SER A 65 -12.38 -17.25 -20.72
CA SER A 65 -13.31 -16.12 -20.86
C SER A 65 -13.24 -15.22 -19.63
N ILE A 66 -12.70 -14.01 -19.78
CA ILE A 66 -12.70 -12.97 -18.76
C ILE A 66 -13.84 -11.99 -18.97
N MET A 67 -14.16 -11.71 -20.24
CA MET A 67 -15.26 -10.85 -20.66
C MET A 67 -16.40 -11.68 -21.23
N ASN A 68 -17.66 -11.30 -20.95
CA ASN A 68 -18.83 -11.98 -21.49
C ASN A 68 -18.73 -12.18 -23.01
N GLY A 69 -18.60 -13.43 -23.44
CA GLY A 69 -18.61 -13.83 -24.87
C GLY A 69 -17.27 -13.72 -25.59
N THR A 70 -16.16 -13.45 -24.91
CA THR A 70 -14.83 -13.45 -25.53
C THR A 70 -14.09 -14.74 -25.24
N SER A 71 -13.74 -15.47 -26.28
CA SER A 71 -12.88 -16.65 -26.24
C SER A 71 -11.44 -16.22 -26.51
N HIS A 72 -10.50 -16.62 -25.64
CA HIS A 72 -9.08 -16.35 -25.83
C HIS A 72 -8.26 -17.66 -25.69
N GLN A 73 -8.32 -18.48 -26.72
CA GLN A 73 -7.70 -19.81 -26.68
C GLN A 73 -6.16 -19.80 -26.60
N GLN A 74 -5.51 -18.71 -27.02
CA GLN A 74 -4.05 -18.61 -27.11
C GLN A 74 -3.37 -18.07 -25.85
N GLY A 75 -4.13 -17.53 -24.89
CA GLY A 75 -3.60 -16.87 -23.70
C GLY A 75 -3.17 -15.41 -23.94
N TYR A 76 -2.68 -14.76 -22.89
CA TYR A 76 -2.31 -13.34 -22.86
C TYR A 76 -0.79 -13.16 -22.80
N GLN A 77 -0.33 -12.04 -23.35
CA GLN A 77 1.04 -11.59 -23.13
C GLN A 77 1.18 -11.07 -21.70
N THR A 78 2.13 -11.65 -20.97
CA THR A 78 2.48 -11.28 -19.59
C THR A 78 3.99 -11.36 -19.39
N TRP A 79 4.46 -10.83 -18.26
CA TRP A 79 5.85 -10.94 -17.85
C TRP A 79 5.93 -11.60 -16.48
N ALA A 80 7.02 -12.32 -16.25
CA ALA A 80 7.24 -13.04 -14.99
C ALA A 80 8.71 -13.06 -14.60
N TYR A 81 8.96 -13.22 -13.31
CA TYR A 81 10.24 -13.68 -12.80
C TYR A 81 10.22 -15.21 -12.71
N ASN A 82 11.27 -15.85 -13.19
CA ASN A 82 11.48 -17.29 -13.09
C ASN A 82 12.86 -17.59 -12.56
N LEU A 83 13.08 -18.80 -12.04
CA LEU A 83 14.45 -19.30 -11.87
C LEU A 83 15.14 -19.40 -13.23
N ALA A 84 16.44 -19.18 -13.25
CA ALA A 84 17.25 -19.28 -14.47
C ALA A 84 17.06 -20.64 -15.16
N GLY A 85 16.63 -20.57 -16.42
CA GLY A 85 16.33 -21.77 -17.22
C GLY A 85 14.95 -22.37 -16.99
N ASP A 86 14.16 -21.88 -16.02
CA ASP A 86 12.77 -22.26 -15.82
C ASP A 86 11.81 -21.32 -16.58
N SER A 87 10.62 -21.82 -16.88
CA SER A 87 9.53 -21.08 -17.55
C SER A 87 8.15 -21.51 -17.05
N THR A 88 8.07 -22.02 -15.84
CA THR A 88 6.83 -22.53 -15.25
C THR A 88 5.88 -21.42 -14.85
N MET A 89 6.40 -20.27 -14.42
CA MET A 89 5.60 -19.08 -14.12
C MET A 89 5.48 -18.21 -15.35
N SER A 90 4.25 -17.92 -15.74
CA SER A 90 3.93 -17.00 -16.85
C SER A 90 3.48 -15.62 -16.40
N ILE A 91 3.30 -15.41 -15.11
CA ILE A 91 2.99 -14.13 -14.45
C ILE A 91 3.56 -14.17 -13.03
N LEU A 92 3.82 -13.04 -12.43
CA LEU A 92 4.42 -12.90 -11.11
C LEU A 92 5.83 -13.50 -11.02
N GLY A 93 6.25 -13.84 -9.84
CA GLY A 93 7.51 -14.46 -9.52
C GLY A 93 7.40 -15.37 -8.30
N PRO A 94 8.42 -16.18 -8.00
CA PRO A 94 8.48 -17.01 -6.81
C PRO A 94 8.40 -16.17 -5.53
N THR A 95 7.95 -16.78 -4.45
CA THR A 95 8.12 -16.21 -3.11
C THR A 95 9.55 -16.42 -2.66
N LEU A 96 10.23 -15.34 -2.25
CA LEU A 96 11.60 -15.39 -1.75
C LEU A 96 11.58 -15.48 -0.23
N LEU A 97 12.24 -16.47 0.34
CA LEU A 97 12.46 -16.59 1.78
C LEU A 97 13.82 -15.99 2.13
N TRP A 98 13.84 -14.94 2.91
CA TRP A 98 15.03 -14.28 3.45
C TRP A 98 15.18 -14.58 4.93
N HIS A 99 16.41 -14.74 5.39
CA HIS A 99 16.69 -15.00 6.80
C HIS A 99 17.35 -13.79 7.45
N THR A 100 16.76 -13.30 8.53
CA THR A 100 17.30 -12.16 9.31
C THR A 100 18.70 -12.48 9.83
N GLY A 101 19.63 -11.56 9.62
CA GLY A 101 21.05 -11.70 10.00
C GLY A 101 21.88 -12.55 9.06
N HIS A 102 21.31 -13.07 7.97
CA HIS A 102 22.02 -13.90 7.00
C HIS A 102 22.25 -13.15 5.67
N PRO A 103 23.32 -13.52 4.92
CA PRO A 103 23.53 -13.00 3.58
C PRO A 103 22.40 -13.41 2.64
N THR A 104 21.92 -12.45 1.86
CA THR A 104 20.97 -12.66 0.77
C THR A 104 21.69 -12.43 -0.55
N ASN A 105 21.72 -13.47 -1.40
CA ASN A 105 22.43 -13.46 -2.67
C ASN A 105 21.43 -13.69 -3.81
N ILE A 106 21.18 -12.66 -4.63
CA ILE A 106 20.24 -12.74 -5.75
C ILE A 106 20.92 -12.19 -7.01
N GLN A 107 20.75 -12.87 -8.13
CA GLN A 107 21.09 -12.39 -9.46
C GLN A 107 19.80 -12.22 -10.24
N VAL A 108 19.59 -11.03 -10.81
CA VAL A 108 18.40 -10.73 -11.61
C VAL A 108 18.82 -10.42 -13.03
N THR A 109 18.50 -11.31 -13.97
CA THR A 109 18.80 -11.14 -15.40
C THR A 109 17.60 -10.62 -16.15
N ASN A 110 17.78 -9.54 -16.88
CA ASN A 110 16.74 -8.98 -17.73
C ASN A 110 16.78 -9.63 -19.13
N LEU A 111 15.85 -10.52 -19.41
CA LEU A 111 15.64 -11.12 -20.74
C LEU A 111 14.49 -10.47 -21.52
N LEU A 112 13.99 -9.33 -21.05
CA LEU A 112 13.01 -8.51 -21.77
C LEU A 112 13.70 -7.67 -22.85
N ALA A 113 12.92 -7.13 -23.79
CA ALA A 113 13.42 -6.28 -24.87
C ALA A 113 13.64 -4.81 -24.46
N GLN A 114 13.35 -4.45 -23.20
CA GLN A 114 13.47 -3.09 -22.68
C GLN A 114 14.10 -3.08 -21.28
N PRO A 115 14.69 -1.94 -20.86
CA PRO A 115 15.22 -1.80 -19.52
C PRO A 115 14.15 -1.95 -18.44
N THR A 116 14.55 -2.43 -17.27
CA THR A 116 13.71 -2.55 -16.09
C THR A 116 14.56 -2.39 -14.82
N THR A 117 13.93 -2.48 -13.65
CA THR A 117 14.61 -2.59 -12.34
C THR A 117 13.95 -3.71 -11.54
N THR A 118 14.46 -3.99 -10.35
CA THR A 118 13.79 -4.84 -9.36
C THR A 118 13.96 -4.21 -8.00
N HIS A 119 12.94 -3.53 -7.52
CA HIS A 119 12.90 -2.91 -6.19
C HIS A 119 12.43 -3.92 -5.15
N TRP A 120 13.11 -3.93 -4.01
CA TRP A 120 12.79 -4.77 -2.85
C TRP A 120 11.91 -3.98 -1.87
N HIS A 121 10.64 -3.88 -2.19
CA HIS A 121 9.68 -3.05 -1.45
C HIS A 121 9.50 -3.52 -0.01
N GLY A 122 9.85 -2.67 0.93
CA GLY A 122 9.82 -2.93 2.36
C GLY A 122 11.14 -3.44 2.93
N ALA A 123 12.19 -3.62 2.12
CA ALA A 123 13.47 -4.11 2.59
C ALA A 123 14.41 -2.96 3.03
N GLU A 124 15.12 -3.18 4.12
CA GLU A 124 16.23 -2.33 4.57
C GLU A 124 17.53 -2.78 3.88
N VAL A 125 17.87 -2.10 2.79
CA VAL A 125 19.03 -2.43 1.94
C VAL A 125 19.87 -1.19 1.64
N PRO A 126 21.16 -1.34 1.26
CA PRO A 126 21.95 -0.21 0.78
C PRO A 126 21.32 0.46 -0.45
N ALA A 127 21.40 1.79 -0.56
CA ALA A 127 20.75 2.56 -1.62
C ALA A 127 21.11 2.09 -3.05
N TYR A 128 22.35 1.64 -3.28
CA TYR A 128 22.77 1.11 -4.59
C TYR A 128 22.23 -0.30 -4.90
N LEU A 129 21.57 -0.96 -3.93
CA LEU A 129 20.89 -2.25 -4.05
C LEU A 129 19.38 -2.15 -3.87
N ASP A 130 18.83 -0.95 -3.73
CA ASP A 130 17.40 -0.69 -3.51
C ASP A 130 16.54 -1.07 -4.73
N GLY A 131 17.14 -1.03 -5.93
CA GLY A 131 16.43 -1.36 -7.18
C GLY A 131 15.48 -0.26 -7.66
N GLY A 132 15.67 0.96 -7.18
CA GLY A 132 14.93 2.15 -7.60
C GLY A 132 15.30 2.62 -9.00
N PRO A 133 14.83 3.83 -9.42
CA PRO A 133 15.06 4.39 -10.76
C PRO A 133 16.53 4.50 -11.19
N HIS A 134 17.45 4.55 -10.23
CA HIS A 134 18.89 4.69 -10.48
C HIS A 134 19.64 3.38 -10.71
N GLN A 135 18.97 2.21 -10.60
CA GLN A 135 19.57 0.89 -10.80
C GLN A 135 18.91 0.15 -11.98
N PRO A 136 18.93 0.71 -13.22
CA PRO A 136 18.35 0.04 -14.38
C PRO A 136 19.15 -1.20 -14.76
N ILE A 137 18.45 -2.26 -15.15
CA ILE A 137 19.00 -3.50 -15.71
C ILE A 137 18.68 -3.48 -17.21
N ALA A 138 19.68 -3.29 -18.06
CA ALA A 138 19.47 -3.27 -19.51
C ALA A 138 19.13 -4.68 -20.06
N PRO A 139 18.54 -4.77 -21.27
CA PRO A 139 18.30 -6.06 -21.92
C PRO A 139 19.55 -6.92 -22.02
N GLY A 140 19.48 -8.14 -21.52
CA GLY A 140 20.59 -9.10 -21.47
C GLY A 140 21.56 -8.93 -20.31
N GLU A 141 21.42 -7.88 -19.50
CA GLU A 141 22.28 -7.66 -18.33
C GLU A 141 21.79 -8.43 -17.10
N THR A 142 22.74 -8.72 -16.20
CA THR A 142 22.48 -9.33 -14.88
C THR A 142 22.89 -8.38 -13.78
N TRP A 143 21.97 -8.05 -12.89
CA TRP A 143 22.21 -7.29 -11.68
C TRP A 143 22.49 -8.24 -10.51
N ASN A 144 23.62 -8.03 -9.84
CA ASN A 144 24.04 -8.85 -8.70
C ASN A 144 23.72 -8.11 -7.40
N VAL A 145 22.92 -8.74 -6.57
CA VAL A 145 22.47 -8.22 -5.28
C VAL A 145 23.03 -9.09 -4.17
N ASN A 146 23.78 -8.48 -3.27
CA ASN A 146 24.36 -9.14 -2.10
C ASN A 146 24.33 -8.18 -0.92
N PHE A 147 23.60 -8.52 0.11
CA PHE A 147 23.50 -7.78 1.37
C PHE A 147 23.18 -8.75 2.52
N THR A 148 23.32 -8.26 3.75
CA THR A 148 22.81 -9.00 4.92
C THR A 148 21.39 -8.53 5.19
N ASN A 149 20.43 -9.44 5.22
CA ASN A 149 19.06 -9.09 5.58
C ASN A 149 18.98 -8.67 7.04
N LEU A 150 18.59 -7.42 7.32
CA LEU A 150 18.42 -6.87 8.67
C LEU A 150 16.96 -6.85 9.10
N ASP A 151 16.03 -7.10 8.18
CA ASP A 151 14.60 -7.01 8.42
C ASP A 151 14.12 -8.07 9.43
N SER A 152 13.22 -7.66 10.30
CA SER A 152 12.47 -8.57 11.16
C SER A 152 11.54 -9.46 10.36
N SER A 153 10.92 -10.45 11.03
CA SER A 153 9.88 -11.30 10.40
C SER A 153 8.74 -10.45 9.84
N SER A 154 8.58 -10.47 8.52
CA SER A 154 7.64 -9.61 7.78
C SER A 154 7.28 -10.19 6.42
N THR A 155 6.20 -9.68 5.83
CA THR A 155 5.86 -9.92 4.44
C THR A 155 6.14 -8.67 3.63
N MET A 156 7.08 -8.80 2.69
CA MET A 156 7.51 -7.78 1.75
C MET A 156 7.22 -8.25 0.31
N TRP A 157 7.60 -7.48 -0.67
CA TRP A 157 7.44 -7.88 -2.06
C TRP A 157 8.50 -7.26 -2.97
N TYR A 158 8.56 -7.65 -4.23
CA TYR A 158 9.47 -7.07 -5.22
C TYR A 158 8.75 -6.79 -6.52
N HIS A 159 9.12 -5.68 -7.17
CA HIS A 159 8.52 -5.22 -8.41
C HIS A 159 9.44 -4.25 -9.15
N PRO A 160 9.22 -3.98 -10.45
CA PRO A 160 9.93 -2.93 -11.17
C PRO A 160 9.68 -1.53 -10.58
N HIS A 161 10.71 -0.69 -10.65
CA HIS A 161 10.64 0.73 -10.28
C HIS A 161 11.37 1.59 -11.34
N TYR A 162 11.25 1.20 -12.59
CA TYR A 162 11.92 1.88 -13.71
C TYR A 162 11.14 3.12 -14.13
N HIS A 163 11.76 4.30 -13.97
CA HIS A 163 11.11 5.59 -14.20
C HIS A 163 10.38 5.67 -15.55
N ASN A 164 9.15 6.17 -15.55
CA ASN A 164 8.17 6.20 -16.66
C ASN A 164 7.69 4.82 -17.17
N ASN A 165 8.05 3.72 -16.49
CA ASN A 165 7.64 2.38 -16.90
C ASN A 165 7.23 1.46 -15.72
N THR A 166 7.20 1.95 -14.49
CA THR A 166 6.78 1.15 -13.33
C THR A 166 5.39 0.57 -13.56
N TYR A 167 4.42 1.41 -13.88
CA TYR A 167 3.04 1.00 -14.10
C TYR A 167 2.87 -0.09 -15.17
N PRO A 168 3.34 0.08 -16.43
CA PRO A 168 3.13 -0.94 -17.45
C PRO A 168 3.85 -2.27 -17.15
N GLN A 169 5.01 -2.23 -16.50
CA GLN A 169 5.77 -3.43 -16.19
C GLN A 169 5.13 -4.25 -15.07
N VAL A 170 4.63 -3.60 -14.01
CA VAL A 170 3.85 -4.26 -12.96
C VAL A 170 2.52 -4.77 -13.51
N GLN A 171 1.84 -3.99 -14.35
CA GLN A 171 0.58 -4.38 -14.99
C GLN A 171 0.73 -5.63 -15.87
N LEU A 172 1.88 -5.83 -16.50
CA LEU A 172 2.19 -7.03 -17.27
C LEU A 172 2.52 -8.24 -16.38
N GLY A 173 2.70 -8.07 -15.07
CA GLY A 173 2.83 -9.17 -14.11
C GLY A 173 4.16 -9.26 -13.38
N LEU A 174 5.11 -8.33 -13.58
CA LEU A 174 6.37 -8.36 -12.83
C LEU A 174 6.14 -7.96 -11.38
N SER A 175 5.93 -8.93 -10.52
CA SER A 175 5.94 -8.79 -9.06
C SER A 175 6.10 -10.14 -8.39
N GLY A 176 6.47 -10.17 -7.11
CA GLY A 176 6.55 -11.39 -6.31
C GLY A 176 6.65 -11.06 -4.83
N MET A 177 6.34 -12.03 -3.98
CA MET A 177 6.35 -11.87 -2.53
C MET A 177 7.73 -12.18 -1.94
N ILE A 178 8.08 -11.50 -0.87
CA ILE A 178 9.23 -11.82 -0.01
C ILE A 178 8.70 -12.11 1.38
N VAL A 179 9.19 -13.17 2.01
CA VAL A 179 8.98 -13.47 3.42
C VAL A 179 10.33 -13.35 4.12
N SER A 180 10.47 -12.37 5.00
CA SER A 180 11.61 -12.32 5.92
C SER A 180 11.27 -13.13 7.17
N ALA A 181 12.20 -13.96 7.63
CA ALA A 181 12.02 -14.83 8.78
C ALA A 181 13.25 -14.81 9.68
N GLN A 182 13.03 -14.67 10.99
CA GLN A 182 14.07 -14.86 11.99
C GLN A 182 14.29 -16.35 12.24
N SER A 183 15.52 -16.77 12.44
CA SER A 183 15.88 -18.17 12.71
C SER A 183 15.29 -18.71 14.02
N VAL A 184 15.04 -17.82 14.98
CA VAL A 184 14.35 -18.11 16.24
C VAL A 184 13.20 -17.11 16.39
N ASP A 185 12.06 -17.47 15.86
CA ASP A 185 10.84 -16.65 15.89
C ASP A 185 9.73 -17.42 16.60
N ALA A 186 9.63 -17.18 17.92
CA ALA A 186 8.60 -17.83 18.73
C ALA A 186 7.18 -17.44 18.32
N ILE A 187 7.00 -16.22 17.78
CA ILE A 187 5.71 -15.76 17.28
C ILE A 187 5.36 -16.53 16.02
N ASN A 188 6.26 -16.60 15.04
CA ASN A 188 6.00 -17.34 13.80
C ASN A 188 5.67 -18.81 14.04
N HIS A 189 6.35 -19.46 14.99
CA HIS A 189 6.06 -20.85 15.35
C HIS A 189 4.71 -21.05 16.04
N SER A 190 4.12 -20.00 16.61
CA SER A 190 2.78 -20.02 17.20
C SER A 190 1.67 -19.68 16.21
N LEU A 191 2.01 -19.29 14.98
CA LEU A 191 1.08 -18.99 13.90
C LEU A 191 1.07 -20.14 12.88
N PRO A 192 0.00 -20.31 12.08
CA PRO A 192 0.04 -21.15 10.89
C PRO A 192 1.24 -20.82 10.03
N HIS A 193 2.05 -21.84 9.66
CA HIS A 193 3.35 -21.64 8.99
C HIS A 193 3.69 -22.69 7.95
N THR A 194 2.75 -23.57 7.60
CA THR A 194 2.93 -24.56 6.52
C THR A 194 2.59 -23.92 5.18
N TYR A 195 3.62 -23.42 4.48
CA TYR A 195 3.47 -22.67 3.24
C TYR A 195 2.63 -23.41 2.19
N GLY A 196 1.59 -22.75 1.68
CA GLY A 196 0.66 -23.30 0.69
C GLY A 196 -0.39 -24.27 1.25
N ILE A 197 -0.47 -24.46 2.57
CA ILE A 197 -1.51 -25.26 3.25
C ILE A 197 -2.28 -24.38 4.23
N ASP A 198 -1.61 -23.84 5.24
CA ASP A 198 -2.19 -22.95 6.25
C ASP A 198 -1.50 -21.58 6.34
N ASP A 199 -0.37 -21.38 5.64
CA ASP A 199 0.30 -20.10 5.42
C ASP A 199 0.28 -19.80 3.91
N ILE A 200 -0.67 -18.96 3.48
CA ILE A 200 -1.05 -18.82 2.07
C ILE A 200 -0.68 -17.42 1.58
N PRO A 201 0.20 -17.31 0.55
CA PRO A 201 0.46 -16.05 -0.13
C PRO A 201 -0.75 -15.66 -1.00
N VAL A 202 -1.23 -14.43 -0.83
CA VAL A 202 -2.40 -13.89 -1.55
C VAL A 202 -2.00 -12.55 -2.17
N ILE A 203 -1.50 -12.60 -3.41
CA ILE A 203 -1.11 -11.42 -4.18
C ILE A 203 -2.30 -10.98 -5.02
N ILE A 204 -2.93 -9.87 -4.64
CA ILE A 204 -4.11 -9.34 -5.33
C ILE A 204 -3.67 -8.25 -6.29
N GLY A 205 -3.84 -8.49 -7.59
CA GLY A 205 -3.61 -7.53 -8.65
C GLY A 205 -4.91 -7.03 -9.28
N ASP A 206 -4.79 -5.99 -10.08
CA ASP A 206 -5.86 -5.48 -10.93
C ASP A 206 -5.52 -5.70 -12.40
N LEU A 207 -6.53 -5.95 -13.21
CA LEU A 207 -6.36 -6.30 -14.61
C LEU A 207 -7.28 -5.47 -15.51
N SER A 208 -6.71 -4.94 -16.57
CA SER A 208 -7.43 -4.37 -17.71
C SER A 208 -7.05 -5.11 -18.99
N ILE A 209 -8.05 -5.39 -19.83
CA ILE A 209 -7.86 -6.08 -21.10
C ILE A 209 -8.41 -5.22 -22.21
N LYS A 210 -7.65 -5.10 -23.29
CA LYS A 210 -8.07 -4.43 -24.53
C LYS A 210 -8.10 -5.42 -25.68
N ARG A 211 -8.94 -5.11 -26.66
CA ARG A 211 -8.95 -5.77 -27.96
C ARG A 211 -7.91 -5.09 -28.84
N ASP A 212 -6.93 -5.84 -29.34
CA ASP A 212 -5.86 -5.32 -30.19
C ASP A 212 -6.20 -5.41 -31.68
N THR A 213 -6.24 -6.62 -32.22
CA THR A 213 -6.36 -6.88 -33.64
C THR A 213 -7.35 -8.02 -33.90
N ILE A 214 -7.64 -8.27 -35.18
CA ILE A 214 -8.33 -9.47 -35.62
C ILE A 214 -7.28 -10.42 -36.18
N ASP A 215 -7.29 -11.66 -35.71
CA ASP A 215 -6.58 -12.74 -36.38
C ASP A 215 -7.33 -13.06 -37.67
N PHE A 216 -6.79 -12.65 -38.80
CA PHE A 216 -7.39 -12.86 -40.10
C PHE A 216 -7.46 -14.33 -40.51
N THR A 217 -6.71 -15.23 -39.87
CA THR A 217 -6.74 -16.66 -40.13
C THR A 217 -7.93 -17.35 -39.48
N THR A 218 -8.25 -16.95 -38.26
CA THR A 218 -9.33 -17.53 -37.44
C THR A 218 -10.57 -16.64 -37.38
N ASN A 219 -10.49 -15.40 -37.90
CA ASN A 219 -11.49 -14.34 -37.77
C ASN A 219 -11.88 -14.05 -36.30
N ALA A 220 -10.97 -14.30 -35.36
CA ALA A 220 -11.13 -14.07 -33.92
C ALA A 220 -10.42 -12.78 -33.49
N PHE A 221 -10.92 -12.14 -32.43
CA PHE A 221 -10.23 -11.00 -31.84
C PHE A 221 -9.06 -11.47 -30.98
N ILE A 222 -7.92 -10.80 -31.13
CA ILE A 222 -6.77 -10.92 -30.23
C ILE A 222 -6.92 -9.89 -29.12
N TYR A 223 -6.73 -10.32 -27.88
CA TYR A 223 -6.80 -9.47 -26.69
C TYR A 223 -5.43 -9.41 -26.01
N SER A 224 -5.11 -8.28 -25.40
CA SER A 224 -3.90 -8.10 -24.63
C SER A 224 -4.19 -7.43 -23.29
N VAL A 225 -3.24 -7.51 -22.36
CA VAL A 225 -3.25 -6.70 -21.15
C VAL A 225 -3.14 -5.23 -21.55
N ASP A 226 -4.05 -4.41 -21.04
CA ASP A 226 -4.07 -2.99 -21.35
C ASP A 226 -3.24 -2.20 -20.36
N THR A 227 -2.07 -1.79 -20.77
CA THR A 227 -1.13 -0.96 -19.99
C THR A 227 -1.40 0.55 -20.14
N THR A 228 -2.46 0.96 -20.85
CA THR A 228 -2.76 2.38 -21.13
C THR A 228 -4.01 2.90 -20.44
N LYS A 229 -4.89 2.00 -19.98
CA LYS A 229 -6.17 2.37 -19.38
C LYS A 229 -6.07 2.74 -17.91
N SER A 230 -6.88 3.71 -17.54
CA SER A 230 -7.08 4.12 -16.16
C SER A 230 -8.12 3.29 -15.39
N LYS A 231 -8.85 2.39 -16.05
CA LYS A 231 -9.88 1.53 -15.44
C LYS A 231 -9.46 0.08 -15.52
N HIS A 232 -9.47 -0.61 -14.39
CA HIS A 232 -9.09 -2.02 -14.27
C HIS A 232 -10.26 -2.81 -13.70
N PRO A 233 -11.18 -3.28 -14.59
CA PRO A 233 -12.45 -3.85 -14.14
C PRO A 233 -12.32 -5.20 -13.44
N TYR A 234 -11.20 -5.90 -13.61
CA TYR A 234 -11.02 -7.24 -13.05
C TYR A 234 -10.00 -7.23 -11.90
N ASN A 235 -10.19 -8.14 -10.96
CA ASN A 235 -9.18 -8.50 -9.97
C ASN A 235 -8.62 -9.87 -10.31
N ILE A 236 -7.32 -10.03 -10.10
CA ILE A 236 -6.62 -11.31 -10.18
C ILE A 236 -5.99 -11.59 -8.82
N VAL A 237 -5.92 -12.86 -8.45
CA VAL A 237 -5.22 -13.31 -7.24
C VAL A 237 -4.24 -14.38 -7.65
N ASN A 238 -2.98 -14.18 -7.33
CA ASN A 238 -1.86 -15.02 -7.78
C ASN A 238 -1.91 -15.29 -9.29
N GLY A 239 -2.33 -14.30 -10.08
CA GLY A 239 -2.37 -14.35 -11.54
C GLY A 239 -3.62 -14.95 -12.16
N VAL A 240 -4.65 -15.35 -11.40
CA VAL A 240 -5.90 -15.89 -11.94
C VAL A 240 -7.14 -15.16 -11.41
N THR A 241 -8.23 -15.20 -12.19
CA THR A 241 -9.52 -14.64 -11.78
C THR A 241 -10.32 -15.65 -10.96
N ASN A 242 -11.11 -15.16 -10.00
CA ASN A 242 -12.03 -15.97 -9.18
C ASN A 242 -11.42 -17.29 -8.69
N PRO A 243 -10.29 -17.26 -7.96
CA PRO A 243 -9.66 -18.48 -7.49
C PRO A 243 -10.35 -19.08 -6.27
N TYR A 244 -10.18 -20.41 -6.12
CA TYR A 244 -10.43 -21.10 -4.86
C TYR A 244 -9.14 -21.69 -4.28
N MET A 245 -9.13 -21.87 -2.96
CA MET A 245 -8.11 -22.59 -2.20
C MET A 245 -8.75 -23.65 -1.32
N GLU A 246 -8.16 -24.84 -1.28
CA GLU A 246 -8.52 -25.89 -0.34
C GLU A 246 -7.71 -25.70 0.94
N VAL A 247 -8.38 -25.62 2.09
CA VAL A 247 -7.78 -25.35 3.41
C VAL A 247 -8.31 -26.32 4.47
N PRO A 248 -7.53 -26.67 5.49
CA PRO A 248 -7.99 -27.48 6.60
C PRO A 248 -8.92 -26.68 7.54
N ALA A 249 -9.70 -27.39 8.37
CA ALA A 249 -10.60 -26.79 9.37
C ALA A 249 -9.84 -26.37 10.65
N HIS A 250 -8.84 -25.52 10.52
CA HIS A 250 -7.95 -25.05 11.59
C HIS A 250 -7.71 -23.55 11.46
N LEU A 251 -6.76 -22.98 12.20
CA LEU A 251 -6.29 -21.62 11.93
C LEU A 251 -5.60 -21.58 10.57
N VAL A 252 -5.90 -20.55 9.77
CA VAL A 252 -5.29 -20.32 8.45
C VAL A 252 -4.76 -18.88 8.39
N ARG A 253 -3.48 -18.72 8.00
CA ARG A 253 -2.82 -17.44 7.80
C ARG A 253 -2.88 -17.05 6.33
N LEU A 254 -3.42 -15.89 6.03
CA LEU A 254 -3.34 -15.29 4.71
C LEU A 254 -2.33 -14.15 4.73
N ARG A 255 -1.27 -14.26 3.90
CA ARG A 255 -0.32 -13.17 3.64
C ARG A 255 -0.83 -12.37 2.47
N ILE A 256 -1.56 -11.30 2.75
CA ILE A 256 -2.23 -10.47 1.74
C ILE A 256 -1.28 -9.36 1.29
N LEU A 257 -1.05 -9.27 -0.01
CA LEU A 257 -0.42 -8.14 -0.69
C LEU A 257 -1.47 -7.47 -1.58
N ASN A 258 -1.72 -6.19 -1.36
CA ASN A 258 -2.39 -5.38 -2.36
C ASN A 258 -1.37 -4.98 -3.45
N GLY A 259 -1.13 -5.86 -4.39
CA GLY A 259 -0.25 -5.67 -5.54
C GLY A 259 -0.93 -4.97 -6.72
N SER A 260 -2.08 -4.34 -6.51
CA SER A 260 -2.76 -3.53 -7.52
C SER A 260 -1.93 -2.34 -7.93
N THR A 261 -1.95 -2.00 -9.21
CA THR A 261 -1.25 -0.82 -9.72
C THR A 261 -1.89 0.50 -9.28
N ARG A 262 -3.16 0.46 -8.78
CA ARG A 262 -3.88 1.70 -8.45
C ARG A 262 -5.03 1.57 -7.44
N LYS A 263 -5.58 0.37 -7.20
CA LYS A 263 -6.80 0.24 -6.40
C LYS A 263 -6.51 0.10 -4.91
N GLY A 264 -7.13 0.93 -4.09
CA GLY A 264 -7.38 0.58 -2.70
C GLY A 264 -8.38 -0.58 -2.63
N MET A 265 -8.30 -1.38 -1.59
CA MET A 265 -9.14 -2.55 -1.39
C MET A 265 -9.66 -2.56 0.05
N GLN A 266 -10.90 -3.00 0.23
CA GLN A 266 -11.46 -3.28 1.54
C GLN A 266 -11.81 -4.77 1.64
N PHE A 267 -11.19 -5.44 2.60
CA PHE A 267 -11.40 -6.86 2.85
C PHE A 267 -12.41 -7.09 3.97
N GLY A 268 -13.06 -8.23 3.92
CA GLY A 268 -13.82 -8.84 5.00
C GLY A 268 -13.86 -10.34 4.79
N VAL A 269 -14.40 -11.06 5.76
CA VAL A 269 -14.56 -12.52 5.71
C VAL A 269 -16.02 -12.87 5.92
N SER A 270 -16.56 -13.82 5.17
CA SER A 270 -17.97 -14.23 5.32
C SER A 270 -18.21 -15.58 4.64
N ALA A 271 -19.11 -16.38 5.19
CA ALA A 271 -19.63 -17.59 4.53
C ALA A 271 -20.56 -17.28 3.35
N SER A 272 -20.99 -16.02 3.17
CA SER A 272 -21.89 -15.61 2.09
C SER A 272 -21.18 -14.74 1.06
N TYR A 273 -21.21 -15.15 -0.20
CA TYR A 273 -20.69 -14.37 -1.32
C TYR A 273 -21.45 -13.06 -1.59
N THR A 274 -22.74 -13.01 -1.26
CA THR A 274 -23.65 -11.91 -1.62
C THR A 274 -24.05 -11.03 -0.45
N ASP A 275 -23.59 -11.31 0.76
CA ASP A 275 -23.93 -10.51 1.93
C ASP A 275 -23.36 -9.10 1.80
N THR A 276 -24.21 -8.09 1.94
CA THR A 276 -23.87 -6.67 1.86
C THR A 276 -24.02 -5.96 3.22
N ILE A 277 -24.16 -6.70 4.31
CA ILE A 277 -24.32 -6.15 5.66
C ILE A 277 -22.99 -6.25 6.40
N MET A 278 -22.39 -5.12 6.71
CA MET A 278 -21.06 -5.05 7.35
C MET A 278 -21.01 -5.80 8.69
N SER A 279 -22.09 -5.76 9.48
CA SER A 279 -22.17 -6.47 10.78
C SER A 279 -22.20 -7.99 10.65
N HIS A 280 -22.48 -8.53 9.45
CA HIS A 280 -22.49 -9.97 9.18
C HIS A 280 -21.12 -10.51 8.74
N MET A 281 -20.11 -9.64 8.60
CA MET A 281 -18.76 -10.12 8.35
C MET A 281 -18.22 -10.84 9.59
N ASP A 282 -17.55 -11.96 9.35
CA ASP A 282 -16.87 -12.73 10.39
C ASP A 282 -15.66 -11.95 10.91
N ASP A 283 -15.26 -12.20 12.14
CA ASP A 283 -14.05 -11.65 12.71
C ASP A 283 -12.83 -12.37 12.12
N PHE A 284 -11.75 -11.64 11.93
CA PHE A 284 -10.42 -12.17 11.66
C PHE A 284 -9.39 -11.45 12.52
N VAL A 285 -8.22 -12.04 12.70
CA VAL A 285 -7.16 -11.45 13.53
C VAL A 285 -6.03 -10.94 12.66
N LEU A 286 -5.76 -9.63 12.71
CA LEU A 286 -4.59 -9.04 12.09
C LEU A 286 -3.39 -9.29 13.02
N VAL A 287 -2.36 -9.98 12.51
CA VAL A 287 -1.14 -10.34 13.26
C VAL A 287 0.09 -9.61 12.78
N ALA A 288 0.12 -9.15 11.52
CA ALA A 288 1.23 -8.37 10.99
C ALA A 288 0.75 -7.37 9.93
N THR A 289 1.52 -6.30 9.79
CA THR A 289 1.41 -5.29 8.74
C THR A 289 2.71 -5.28 7.89
N ASP A 290 2.94 -4.25 7.09
CA ASP A 290 4.03 -4.18 6.12
C ASP A 290 5.40 -4.60 6.68
N GLY A 291 5.77 -4.08 7.83
CA GLY A 291 7.10 -4.28 8.43
C GLY A 291 7.16 -5.38 9.49
N GLY A 292 6.12 -6.18 9.66
CA GLY A 292 6.09 -7.29 10.61
C GLY A 292 4.93 -7.25 11.60
N TYR A 293 5.09 -7.96 12.71
CA TYR A 293 4.00 -8.18 13.67
C TYR A 293 3.43 -6.88 14.23
N THR A 294 2.10 -6.85 14.37
CA THR A 294 1.40 -5.81 15.14
C THR A 294 1.86 -5.83 16.60
N LEU A 295 1.61 -4.76 17.34
CA LEU A 295 1.98 -4.70 18.77
C LEU A 295 1.40 -5.90 19.55
N LYS A 296 0.18 -6.26 19.22
CA LYS A 296 -0.58 -7.41 19.71
C LYS A 296 -1.53 -7.85 18.59
N PRO A 297 -2.06 -9.07 18.60
CA PRO A 297 -3.13 -9.46 17.69
C PRO A 297 -4.35 -8.53 17.79
N ASP A 298 -4.80 -8.01 16.64
CA ASP A 298 -5.96 -7.10 16.57
C ASP A 298 -7.14 -7.79 15.88
N THR A 299 -8.27 -7.94 16.57
CA THR A 299 -9.50 -8.51 15.98
C THR A 299 -10.24 -7.46 15.18
N LEU A 300 -10.47 -7.74 13.91
CA LEU A 300 -11.12 -6.86 12.95
C LEU A 300 -12.23 -7.59 12.19
N LYS A 301 -13.21 -6.83 11.68
CA LYS A 301 -14.22 -7.32 10.72
C LYS A 301 -13.88 -6.94 9.29
N THR A 302 -13.15 -5.84 9.13
CA THR A 302 -12.77 -5.31 7.82
C THR A 302 -11.42 -4.61 7.91
N LEU A 303 -10.69 -4.60 6.79
CA LEU A 303 -9.43 -3.90 6.67
C LEU A 303 -9.36 -3.18 5.32
N VAL A 304 -8.91 -1.93 5.32
CA VAL A 304 -8.67 -1.14 4.09
C VAL A 304 -7.17 -1.06 3.84
N THR A 305 -6.74 -1.35 2.61
CA THR A 305 -5.34 -1.25 2.19
C THR A 305 -5.20 -0.39 0.94
N GLY A 306 -4.13 0.39 0.85
CA GLY A 306 -3.65 1.00 -0.40
C GLY A 306 -2.87 0.01 -1.25
N PRO A 307 -2.60 0.32 -2.54
CA PRO A 307 -1.58 -0.37 -3.32
C PRO A 307 -0.22 -0.36 -2.61
N GLY A 308 0.48 -1.48 -2.62
CA GLY A 308 1.76 -1.68 -1.94
C GLY A 308 1.63 -2.22 -0.52
N ALA A 309 0.51 -2.01 0.16
CA ALA A 309 0.32 -2.43 1.53
C ALA A 309 0.20 -3.95 1.69
N ARG A 310 0.72 -4.47 2.81
CA ARG A 310 0.63 -5.89 3.20
C ARG A 310 -0.10 -6.02 4.52
N ALA A 311 -0.75 -7.17 4.68
CA ALA A 311 -1.39 -7.57 5.93
C ALA A 311 -1.34 -9.09 6.08
N GLU A 312 -1.06 -9.55 7.29
CA GLU A 312 -1.18 -10.97 7.62
C GLU A 312 -2.36 -11.16 8.56
N ILE A 313 -3.33 -11.92 8.11
CA ILE A 313 -4.54 -12.18 8.88
C ILE A 313 -4.67 -13.66 9.19
N ILE A 314 -5.21 -13.96 10.36
CA ILE A 314 -5.57 -15.32 10.78
C ILE A 314 -7.07 -15.46 10.70
N LEU A 315 -7.51 -16.50 9.99
CA LEU A 315 -8.88 -16.98 9.96
C LEU A 315 -9.01 -18.14 10.94
N ASP A 316 -9.97 -18.07 11.84
CA ASP A 316 -10.33 -19.21 12.69
C ASP A 316 -11.41 -20.03 11.98
N LEU A 317 -11.03 -21.18 11.46
CA LEU A 317 -11.91 -22.11 10.76
C LEU A 317 -12.17 -23.39 11.58
N THR A 318 -11.84 -23.39 12.88
CA THR A 318 -11.95 -24.58 13.76
C THR A 318 -13.39 -25.02 13.99
N ASP A 319 -14.37 -24.13 13.78
CA ASP A 319 -15.81 -24.42 13.85
C ASP A 319 -16.41 -24.93 12.52
N LYS A 320 -15.62 -24.95 11.45
CA LYS A 320 -16.07 -25.35 10.10
C LYS A 320 -15.95 -26.86 9.89
N HIS A 321 -16.70 -27.37 8.92
CA HIS A 321 -16.72 -28.77 8.53
C HIS A 321 -16.27 -28.95 7.08
N VAL A 322 -15.75 -30.12 6.76
CA VAL A 322 -15.41 -30.46 5.38
C VAL A 322 -16.61 -30.26 4.45
N GLY A 323 -16.43 -29.45 3.42
CA GLY A 323 -17.46 -29.01 2.47
C GLY A 323 -18.01 -27.61 2.72
N ASP A 324 -17.73 -27.00 3.87
CA ASP A 324 -18.07 -25.59 4.10
C ASP A 324 -17.21 -24.67 3.22
N ILE A 325 -17.74 -23.48 2.96
CA ILE A 325 -17.10 -22.45 2.12
C ILE A 325 -17.05 -21.15 2.88
N VAL A 326 -15.90 -20.48 2.83
CA VAL A 326 -15.66 -19.14 3.36
C VAL A 326 -15.05 -18.27 2.27
N TYR A 327 -15.39 -16.99 2.22
CA TYR A 327 -14.90 -16.05 1.22
C TYR A 327 -14.05 -14.95 1.84
N LEU A 328 -12.88 -14.70 1.26
CA LEU A 328 -12.20 -13.40 1.42
C LEU A 328 -12.93 -12.41 0.51
N ARG A 329 -13.72 -11.54 1.12
CA ARG A 329 -14.65 -10.63 0.45
C ARG A 329 -13.94 -9.41 -0.10
N ASN A 330 -14.47 -8.91 -1.20
CA ASN A 330 -14.17 -7.58 -1.74
C ASN A 330 -15.32 -6.64 -1.37
N LEU A 331 -15.13 -5.85 -0.34
CA LEU A 331 -16.13 -4.95 0.24
C LEU A 331 -16.11 -3.55 -0.42
N LYS A 332 -15.88 -3.48 -1.72
CA LYS A 332 -15.75 -2.23 -2.49
C LYS A 332 -16.93 -1.27 -2.31
N GLU A 333 -18.15 -1.79 -2.12
CA GLU A 333 -19.36 -1.00 -1.92
C GLU A 333 -19.33 -0.14 -0.65
N PHE A 334 -18.50 -0.51 0.32
CA PHE A 334 -18.32 0.24 1.57
C PHE A 334 -17.15 1.21 1.51
N MET A 335 -16.32 1.14 0.46
CA MET A 335 -15.20 2.06 0.32
C MET A 335 -15.68 3.48 0.03
N PRO A 336 -15.11 4.49 0.71
CA PRO A 336 -15.32 5.88 0.37
C PRO A 336 -15.02 6.17 -1.11
N ASN A 337 -15.81 7.06 -1.71
CA ASN A 337 -15.73 7.38 -3.14
C ASN A 337 -14.43 8.09 -3.57
N PHE A 338 -13.65 8.58 -2.65
CA PHE A 338 -12.32 9.18 -2.90
C PHE A 338 -11.18 8.14 -2.93
N ILE A 339 -11.45 6.87 -2.62
CA ILE A 339 -10.50 5.77 -2.80
C ILE A 339 -10.65 5.22 -4.22
N VAL A 340 -9.55 5.14 -4.97
CA VAL A 340 -9.53 4.50 -6.28
C VAL A 340 -9.88 3.02 -6.13
N GLY A 341 -10.83 2.52 -6.93
CA GLY A 341 -11.39 1.15 -6.78
C GLY A 341 -12.80 1.13 -6.18
N SER A 342 -13.26 2.23 -5.57
CA SER A 342 -14.66 2.38 -5.17
C SER A 342 -15.59 2.32 -6.40
N PRO A 343 -16.80 1.71 -6.30
CA PRO A 343 -17.78 1.70 -7.38
C PRO A 343 -18.41 3.08 -7.60
N TYR A 344 -18.22 4.02 -6.70
CA TYR A 344 -18.79 5.35 -6.74
C TYR A 344 -17.81 6.35 -7.37
N SER A 345 -18.34 7.32 -8.11
CA SER A 345 -17.53 8.47 -8.54
C SER A 345 -17.34 9.41 -7.35
N PRO A 346 -16.15 9.95 -7.12
CA PRO A 346 -15.98 11.02 -6.15
C PRO A 346 -16.84 12.22 -6.57
N PRO A 347 -17.34 13.03 -5.61
CA PRO A 347 -18.02 14.27 -5.92
C PRO A 347 -17.08 15.18 -6.73
N PRO A 348 -17.61 16.03 -7.63
CA PRO A 348 -16.80 17.00 -8.33
C PRO A 348 -16.13 17.92 -7.31
N LEU A 349 -14.80 17.94 -7.33
CA LEU A 349 -14.02 18.82 -6.48
C LEU A 349 -14.09 20.26 -6.99
N PRO A 350 -14.00 21.27 -6.13
CA PRO A 350 -13.75 22.63 -6.57
C PRO A 350 -12.42 22.65 -7.37
N GLY A 351 -12.50 22.85 -8.69
CA GLY A 351 -11.32 22.85 -9.57
C GLY A 351 -11.24 21.73 -10.60
N GLY A 352 -12.17 20.79 -10.61
CA GLY A 352 -12.34 19.75 -11.64
C GLY A 352 -11.26 18.67 -11.62
N GLY A 353 -11.64 17.45 -11.54
CA GLY A 353 -10.76 16.29 -11.67
C GLY A 353 -10.96 15.24 -10.58
N GLY A 354 -12.09 14.58 -10.60
CA GLY A 354 -12.28 13.33 -9.85
C GLY A 354 -11.54 12.19 -10.56
N GLY A 355 -10.39 11.79 -10.04
CA GLY A 355 -9.61 10.66 -10.57
C GLY A 355 -10.04 9.29 -10.04
N GLY A 356 -11.10 9.19 -9.24
CA GLY A 356 -11.67 7.93 -8.79
C GLY A 356 -12.46 7.27 -9.91
N GLY A 357 -11.91 6.22 -10.51
CA GLY A 357 -12.64 5.44 -11.50
C GLY A 357 -13.67 4.53 -10.83
N LYS A 358 -14.92 4.54 -11.33
CA LYS A 358 -15.89 3.50 -10.98
C LYS A 358 -15.33 2.13 -11.33
N ASP A 359 -15.40 1.20 -10.39
CA ASP A 359 -15.14 -0.22 -10.64
C ASP A 359 -16.40 -1.06 -10.35
N PRO A 360 -17.43 -0.99 -11.21
CA PRO A 360 -18.67 -1.72 -10.96
C PRO A 360 -18.56 -3.22 -11.24
N THR A 361 -17.49 -3.66 -11.92
CA THR A 361 -17.39 -5.01 -12.51
C THR A 361 -16.52 -5.97 -11.73
N SER A 362 -15.70 -5.51 -10.78
CA SER A 362 -14.95 -6.40 -9.91
C SER A 362 -15.89 -7.26 -9.07
N GLY A 363 -15.55 -8.55 -8.91
CA GLY A 363 -16.35 -9.50 -8.13
C GLY A 363 -16.47 -9.11 -6.66
N ASN A 364 -17.39 -9.77 -5.95
CA ASN A 364 -17.67 -9.52 -4.52
C ASN A 364 -16.73 -10.29 -3.58
N ALA A 365 -15.83 -11.12 -4.10
CA ALA A 365 -14.80 -11.80 -3.32
C ALA A 365 -13.51 -11.90 -4.14
N PHE A 366 -12.39 -11.93 -3.43
CA PHE A 366 -11.06 -12.17 -3.99
C PHE A 366 -10.74 -13.67 -4.06
N LEU A 367 -11.16 -14.43 -3.04
CA LEU A 367 -10.79 -15.83 -2.88
C LEU A 367 -11.93 -16.61 -2.21
N GLU A 368 -12.20 -17.82 -2.71
CA GLU A 368 -13.07 -18.82 -2.08
C GLU A 368 -12.21 -19.84 -1.35
N LEU A 369 -12.42 -20.02 -0.06
CA LEU A 369 -11.78 -21.03 0.78
C LEU A 369 -12.72 -22.22 0.93
N ARG A 370 -12.30 -23.41 0.52
CA ARG A 370 -13.04 -24.66 0.61
C ARG A 370 -12.45 -25.50 1.72
N ILE A 371 -13.26 -25.83 2.70
CA ILE A 371 -12.81 -26.64 3.82
C ILE A 371 -12.68 -28.10 3.38
N VAL A 372 -11.49 -28.67 3.55
CA VAL A 372 -11.16 -30.06 3.20
C VAL A 372 -10.59 -30.79 4.40
N ALA A 373 -10.47 -32.13 4.28
CA ALA A 373 -9.79 -32.93 5.29
C ALA A 373 -8.29 -32.59 5.36
N ASP A 374 -7.70 -32.78 6.53
CA ASP A 374 -6.28 -32.51 6.76
C ASP A 374 -5.39 -33.29 5.80
N PRO A 375 -4.37 -32.64 5.23
CA PRO A 375 -3.36 -33.33 4.45
C PRO A 375 -2.59 -34.35 5.31
N ALA A 376 -2.14 -35.43 4.70
CA ALA A 376 -1.37 -36.45 5.41
C ALA A 376 -0.06 -35.86 5.98
N GLY A 377 0.17 -36.06 7.28
CA GLY A 377 1.35 -35.57 7.98
C GLY A 377 1.33 -34.07 8.35
N TYR A 378 0.21 -33.40 8.12
CA TYR A 378 0.00 -32.02 8.55
C TYR A 378 -0.17 -31.96 10.08
N THR A 379 0.41 -30.91 10.67
CA THR A 379 0.26 -30.60 12.10
C THR A 379 -0.35 -29.21 12.22
N PRO A 380 -1.61 -29.10 12.67
CA PRO A 380 -2.29 -27.81 12.74
C PRO A 380 -1.82 -26.94 13.89
N VAL A 381 -2.08 -25.64 13.76
CA VAL A 381 -2.12 -24.67 14.85
C VAL A 381 -3.61 -24.38 15.13
N ASP A 382 -4.08 -24.75 16.33
CA ASP A 382 -5.51 -24.63 16.68
C ASP A 382 -5.83 -23.45 17.61
N HIS A 383 -4.81 -22.84 18.18
CA HIS A 383 -4.99 -21.75 19.12
C HIS A 383 -3.99 -20.62 18.81
N LEU A 384 -4.53 -19.43 18.60
CA LEU A 384 -3.73 -18.25 18.50
C LEU A 384 -3.22 -17.87 19.91
N VAL A 385 -1.90 -17.75 20.03
CA VAL A 385 -1.25 -17.31 21.28
C VAL A 385 -1.14 -15.78 21.27
N ASP A 386 -1.55 -15.16 22.37
CA ASP A 386 -1.28 -13.73 22.57
C ASP A 386 0.22 -13.46 22.54
N PHE A 387 0.63 -12.45 21.82
CA PHE A 387 2.00 -12.00 21.80
C PHE A 387 2.10 -10.48 21.91
N VAL A 388 3.27 -10.01 22.29
CA VAL A 388 3.68 -8.60 22.20
C VAL A 388 4.90 -8.54 21.30
N SER A 389 4.80 -7.78 20.21
CA SER A 389 5.90 -7.65 19.27
C SER A 389 7.12 -7.00 19.94
N PRO A 390 8.33 -7.59 19.80
CA PRO A 390 9.56 -7.02 20.35
C PRO A 390 9.98 -5.72 19.65
N TRP A 391 9.48 -5.46 18.46
CA TRP A 391 9.85 -4.31 17.64
C TRP A 391 9.37 -2.96 18.20
N VAL A 392 8.35 -2.97 19.04
CA VAL A 392 7.59 -1.77 19.41
C VAL A 392 8.27 -0.81 20.41
N PRO A 393 9.14 -1.22 21.33
CA PRO A 393 9.57 -0.34 22.44
C PRO A 393 10.27 0.94 21.98
N ASN A 394 11.08 0.88 20.94
CA ASN A 394 11.94 2.01 20.55
C ASN A 394 11.21 3.12 19.78
N LEU A 395 10.13 2.81 19.07
CA LEU A 395 9.39 3.80 18.29
C LEU A 395 8.24 4.47 19.06
N GLN A 396 7.90 4.01 20.25
CA GLN A 396 6.91 4.69 21.12
C GLN A 396 7.48 5.91 21.83
N ASP A 397 8.79 5.92 22.06
CA ASP A 397 9.48 7.02 22.73
C ASP A 397 9.80 8.12 21.72
N THR A 398 9.09 9.24 21.81
CA THR A 398 9.35 10.44 21.00
C THR A 398 10.49 11.30 21.55
N MET A 399 11.16 10.89 22.64
CA MET A 399 12.36 11.58 23.12
C MET A 399 13.52 11.40 22.13
N GLY A 400 14.32 12.43 21.96
CA GLY A 400 15.48 12.39 21.06
C GLY A 400 15.12 12.50 19.58
N VAL A 401 13.90 12.93 19.23
CA VAL A 401 13.54 13.25 17.85
C VAL A 401 14.43 14.40 17.37
N SER A 402 15.18 14.14 16.30
CA SER A 402 16.14 15.08 15.72
C SER A 402 15.49 16.09 14.78
N ARG A 403 14.41 15.69 14.09
CA ARG A 403 13.75 16.54 13.09
C ARG A 403 12.27 16.22 12.94
N HIS A 404 11.48 17.24 12.58
CA HIS A 404 10.10 17.13 12.10
C HIS A 404 10.05 17.54 10.64
N ARG A 405 9.44 16.70 9.78
CA ARG A 405 9.21 17.02 8.36
C ARG A 405 7.74 17.03 8.05
N THR A 406 7.33 17.90 7.12
CA THR A 406 5.98 17.90 6.57
C THR A 406 6.05 17.73 5.06
N LYS A 407 5.24 16.81 4.52
CA LYS A 407 5.07 16.55 3.10
C LYS A 407 3.63 16.75 2.71
N LEU A 408 3.40 17.54 1.67
CA LEU A 408 2.07 17.85 1.16
C LEU A 408 1.78 16.99 -0.07
N LEU A 409 0.67 16.25 -0.05
CA LEU A 409 0.18 15.55 -1.23
C LEU A 409 -0.80 16.49 -1.96
N VAL A 410 -0.42 16.93 -3.15
CA VAL A 410 -1.03 18.09 -3.83
C VAL A 410 -1.59 17.69 -5.19
N LYS A 411 -2.77 18.19 -5.53
CA LYS A 411 -3.28 18.22 -6.91
C LYS A 411 -2.87 19.55 -7.54
N MET A 412 -2.09 19.49 -8.63
CA MET A 412 -1.69 20.69 -9.36
C MET A 412 -2.90 21.35 -10.05
N PRO A 413 -2.99 22.68 -10.07
CA PRO A 413 -4.10 23.39 -10.72
C PRO A 413 -4.06 23.23 -12.24
N GLY A 414 -5.24 23.30 -12.87
CA GLY A 414 -5.43 23.25 -14.32
C GLY A 414 -5.95 21.92 -14.86
N ALA A 415 -6.51 21.95 -16.06
CA ALA A 415 -6.97 20.75 -16.75
C ALA A 415 -5.74 19.92 -17.15
N GLY A 416 -5.63 18.70 -16.61
CA GLY A 416 -4.48 17.81 -16.82
C GLY A 416 -3.35 17.94 -15.81
N GLY A 417 -3.45 18.84 -14.81
CA GLY A 417 -2.46 18.91 -13.72
C GLY A 417 -2.38 17.59 -12.94
N GLY A 418 -1.18 17.00 -12.84
CA GLY A 418 -0.91 15.75 -12.11
C GLY A 418 -0.98 15.91 -10.59
N PHE A 419 -0.72 14.83 -9.88
CA PHE A 419 -0.48 14.87 -8.44
C PHE A 419 1.02 15.00 -8.18
N THR A 420 1.39 15.67 -7.10
CA THR A 420 2.78 15.96 -6.75
C THR A 420 2.97 15.89 -5.24
N ILE A 421 4.22 15.81 -4.80
CA ILE A 421 4.62 16.05 -3.41
C ILE A 421 5.18 17.47 -3.32
N ASP A 422 4.77 18.23 -2.31
CA ASP A 422 5.21 19.62 -2.04
C ASP A 422 5.05 20.57 -3.25
N GLY A 423 4.12 20.24 -4.19
CA GLY A 423 3.88 21.05 -5.38
C GLY A 423 4.97 20.93 -6.47
N THR A 424 5.88 19.98 -6.36
CA THR A 424 6.96 19.75 -7.32
C THR A 424 6.86 18.36 -7.95
N THR A 425 7.26 18.27 -9.22
CA THR A 425 7.34 17.00 -9.95
C THR A 425 8.67 16.31 -9.68
N TYR A 426 8.69 14.98 -9.82
CA TYR A 426 9.91 14.22 -9.65
C TYR A 426 11.02 14.63 -10.64
N ASN A 427 12.23 14.69 -10.12
CA ASN A 427 13.44 14.91 -10.90
C ASN A 427 14.56 14.01 -10.36
N MET A 428 15.00 13.05 -11.16
CA MET A 428 16.03 12.07 -10.81
C MET A 428 17.35 12.68 -10.32
N MET A 429 17.64 13.94 -10.64
CA MET A 429 18.90 14.62 -10.26
C MET A 429 18.76 15.48 -8.99
N THR A 430 17.57 15.52 -8.36
CA THR A 430 17.30 16.39 -7.22
C THR A 430 17.16 15.56 -5.94
N ILE A 431 18.05 15.77 -4.98
CA ILE A 431 17.87 15.24 -3.61
C ILE A 431 16.92 16.18 -2.88
N ASN A 432 15.73 15.68 -2.54
CA ASN A 432 14.70 16.47 -1.88
C ASN A 432 14.92 16.58 -0.37
N ASP A 433 15.47 15.51 0.23
CA ASP A 433 15.74 15.46 1.66
C ASP A 433 17.08 14.79 1.95
N THR A 434 17.76 15.29 2.99
CA THR A 434 18.93 14.65 3.58
C THR A 434 18.59 14.23 4.99
N VAL A 435 18.84 12.98 5.33
CA VAL A 435 18.59 12.37 6.62
C VAL A 435 19.90 11.89 7.19
N CYS A 436 20.13 12.09 8.48
CA CYS A 436 21.33 11.63 9.16
C CYS A 436 21.18 10.16 9.56
N VAL A 437 22.23 9.36 9.42
CA VAL A 437 22.26 8.01 9.97
C VAL A 437 22.05 8.07 11.49
N GLY A 438 21.26 7.17 12.04
CA GLY A 438 20.85 7.16 13.45
C GLY A 438 19.78 8.20 13.81
N ALA A 439 19.32 9.00 12.87
CA ALA A 439 18.29 10.01 13.13
C ALA A 439 16.94 9.35 13.43
N LYS A 440 16.29 9.85 14.49
CA LYS A 440 14.87 9.60 14.77
C LYS A 440 14.08 10.82 14.31
N GLU A 441 13.24 10.67 13.31
CA GLU A 441 12.46 11.77 12.74
C GLU A 441 10.96 11.53 12.84
N ILE A 442 10.18 12.61 12.98
CA ILE A 442 8.72 12.59 12.85
C ILE A 442 8.35 13.23 11.52
N TRP A 443 7.65 12.47 10.69
CA TRP A 443 7.12 12.94 9.42
C TRP A 443 5.61 13.15 9.52
N THR A 444 5.13 14.25 8.95
CA THR A 444 3.71 14.57 8.81
C THR A 444 3.35 14.55 7.35
N ILE A 445 2.53 13.60 6.94
CA ILE A 445 1.99 13.55 5.58
C ILE A 445 0.60 14.18 5.61
N HIS A 446 0.45 15.28 4.88
CA HIS A 446 -0.82 16.00 4.80
C HIS A 446 -1.37 15.95 3.37
N ASN A 447 -2.44 15.22 3.17
CA ASN A 447 -3.10 15.14 1.88
C ASN A 447 -4.06 16.32 1.71
N ILE A 448 -3.70 17.29 0.88
CA ILE A 448 -4.56 18.44 0.54
C ILE A 448 -5.27 18.27 -0.81
N SER A 449 -5.24 17.06 -1.36
CA SER A 449 -5.99 16.69 -2.56
C SER A 449 -7.34 16.05 -2.21
N GLY A 450 -8.18 15.84 -3.21
CA GLY A 450 -9.49 15.21 -3.01
C GLY A 450 -9.53 13.70 -3.29
N VAL A 451 -8.36 13.05 -3.44
CA VAL A 451 -8.22 11.62 -3.68
C VAL A 451 -7.33 11.03 -2.59
N ALA A 452 -7.61 9.80 -2.16
CA ALA A 452 -6.73 9.10 -1.25
C ALA A 452 -5.44 8.68 -1.97
N HIS A 453 -4.29 8.83 -1.29
CA HIS A 453 -2.98 8.45 -1.81
C HIS A 453 -2.29 7.49 -0.84
N PRO A 454 -1.88 6.29 -1.27
CA PRO A 454 -0.95 5.47 -0.52
C PRO A 454 0.42 6.14 -0.56
N PHE A 455 0.93 6.54 0.60
CA PHE A 455 2.26 7.11 0.76
C PHE A 455 3.20 6.00 1.20
N HIS A 456 4.18 5.69 0.35
CA HIS A 456 5.25 4.74 0.60
C HIS A 456 6.59 5.45 0.78
N ILE A 457 7.45 4.89 1.64
CA ILE A 457 8.83 5.34 1.83
C ILE A 457 9.75 4.12 1.86
N HIS A 458 10.80 4.16 1.04
CA HIS A 458 11.82 3.11 0.95
C HIS A 458 12.70 3.04 2.21
N LYS A 459 13.39 1.92 2.39
CA LYS A 459 14.44 1.69 3.38
C LYS A 459 13.97 1.51 4.82
N ILE A 460 12.89 2.11 5.24
CA ILE A 460 12.52 2.14 6.66
C ILE A 460 11.10 1.64 6.91
N PHE A 461 10.90 1.11 8.10
CA PHE A 461 9.56 0.98 8.64
C PHE A 461 9.29 2.12 9.63
N PHE A 462 8.09 2.65 9.57
CA PHE A 462 7.65 3.70 10.46
C PHE A 462 6.50 3.23 11.35
N ARG A 463 6.32 3.91 12.47
CA ARG A 463 5.16 3.77 13.31
C ARG A 463 4.28 4.99 13.23
N ILE A 464 2.99 4.78 12.99
CA ILE A 464 1.99 5.85 13.03
C ILE A 464 1.79 6.29 14.48
N LEU A 465 1.98 7.57 14.75
CA LEU A 465 1.76 8.19 16.05
C LEU A 465 0.31 8.63 16.23
N ASP A 466 -0.23 9.25 15.20
CA ASP A 466 -1.64 9.66 15.13
C ASP A 466 -2.08 9.98 13.70
N ILE A 467 -3.39 9.91 13.51
CA ILE A 467 -4.07 10.38 12.31
C ILE A 467 -5.13 11.38 12.75
N THR A 468 -5.13 12.55 12.14
CA THR A 468 -6.19 13.55 12.28
C THR A 468 -6.97 13.62 10.98
N ASP A 469 -8.28 13.45 11.04
CA ASP A 469 -9.15 13.48 9.87
C ASP A 469 -9.42 14.91 9.34
N SER A 470 -10.25 15.02 8.31
CA SER A 470 -10.60 16.30 7.64
C SER A 470 -11.34 17.32 8.52
N ILE A 471 -11.93 16.88 9.64
CA ILE A 471 -12.63 17.75 10.59
C ILE A 471 -11.87 17.94 11.91
N GLY A 472 -10.64 17.40 11.99
CA GLY A 472 -9.76 17.56 13.15
C GLY A 472 -9.92 16.47 14.22
N THR A 473 -10.66 15.38 13.95
CA THR A 473 -10.81 14.26 14.88
C THR A 473 -9.60 13.35 14.83
N ARG A 474 -9.06 12.98 16.00
CA ARG A 474 -8.02 11.96 16.10
C ARG A 474 -8.65 10.56 16.00
N LEU A 475 -8.14 9.75 15.06
CA LEU A 475 -8.67 8.42 14.78
C LEU A 475 -8.09 7.35 15.72
N ASN A 476 -8.84 6.29 15.94
CA ASN A 476 -8.37 5.10 16.67
C ASN A 476 -7.61 4.19 15.71
N LEU A 477 -6.31 4.02 15.92
CA LEU A 477 -5.42 3.23 15.06
C LEU A 477 -5.71 1.73 15.15
N ASP A 478 -6.10 1.21 16.32
CA ASP A 478 -6.43 -0.21 16.52
C ASP A 478 -7.61 -0.60 15.63
N SER A 479 -8.69 0.20 15.62
CA SER A 479 -9.88 -0.07 14.82
C SER A 479 -9.63 0.02 13.30
N LEU A 480 -8.52 0.60 12.89
CA LEU A 480 -8.10 0.72 11.50
C LEU A 480 -7.05 -0.33 11.10
N GLY A 481 -6.60 -1.18 12.03
CA GLY A 481 -5.51 -2.13 11.78
C GLY A 481 -4.16 -1.47 11.52
N LEU A 482 -3.89 -0.33 12.16
CA LEU A 482 -2.70 0.49 11.92
C LEU A 482 -1.70 0.48 13.08
N ASN A 483 -1.77 -0.53 13.94
CA ASN A 483 -0.92 -0.68 15.13
C ASN A 483 0.38 -1.46 14.90
N GLY A 484 0.75 -1.71 13.66
CA GLY A 484 1.99 -2.39 13.30
C GLY A 484 3.01 -1.46 12.65
N PRO A 485 4.20 -1.98 12.36
CA PRO A 485 5.20 -1.31 11.55
C PRO A 485 4.74 -1.20 10.10
N LYS A 486 4.87 -0.02 9.52
CA LYS A 486 4.37 0.31 8.19
C LYS A 486 5.47 0.92 7.33
N ASP A 487 5.44 0.70 6.03
CA ASP A 487 6.17 1.47 5.02
C ASP A 487 5.23 2.13 4.02
N ASP A 488 3.93 1.77 4.06
CA ASP A 488 2.86 2.33 3.23
C ASP A 488 1.67 2.75 4.10
N ILE A 489 1.06 3.87 3.80
CA ILE A 489 -0.16 4.34 4.47
C ILE A 489 -1.10 5.05 3.49
N LEU A 490 -2.36 4.58 3.40
CA LEU A 490 -3.40 5.22 2.60
C LEU A 490 -3.89 6.50 3.27
N VAL A 491 -3.41 7.65 2.80
CA VAL A 491 -3.74 8.97 3.35
C VAL A 491 -4.99 9.50 2.66
N HIS A 492 -6.12 9.52 3.36
CA HIS A 492 -7.38 10.04 2.83
C HIS A 492 -7.33 11.56 2.60
N PRO A 493 -8.26 12.11 1.79
CA PRO A 493 -8.36 13.56 1.59
C PRO A 493 -8.41 14.34 2.89
N TYR A 494 -7.56 15.36 2.97
CA TYR A 494 -7.44 16.29 4.10
C TYR A 494 -6.99 15.68 5.42
N TRP A 495 -6.59 14.39 5.43
CA TRP A 495 -5.96 13.77 6.60
C TRP A 495 -4.55 14.27 6.80
N LYS A 496 -4.15 14.29 8.08
CA LYS A 496 -2.76 14.42 8.52
C LYS A 496 -2.36 13.15 9.23
N VAL A 497 -1.40 12.45 8.67
CA VAL A 497 -0.80 11.26 9.26
C VAL A 497 0.56 11.65 9.81
N ARG A 498 0.78 11.44 11.10
CA ARG A 498 2.09 11.61 11.73
C ARG A 498 2.67 10.25 12.04
N PHE A 499 3.88 10.03 11.58
CA PHE A 499 4.61 8.82 11.91
C PHE A 499 6.03 9.13 12.35
N MET A 500 6.64 8.19 13.04
CA MET A 500 8.02 8.23 13.48
C MET A 500 8.81 7.13 12.82
N ALA A 501 10.01 7.46 12.35
CA ALA A 501 10.96 6.56 11.72
C ALA A 501 12.36 6.75 12.31
N VAL A 502 13.16 5.68 12.27
CA VAL A 502 14.59 5.68 12.60
C VAL A 502 15.36 5.28 11.35
N PHE A 503 16.46 5.98 11.07
CA PHE A 503 17.29 5.78 9.88
C PHE A 503 18.68 5.33 10.33
N ASP A 504 18.80 4.11 10.85
CA ASP A 504 19.93 3.67 11.67
C ASP A 504 21.05 2.94 10.94
N ASP A 505 20.89 2.64 9.63
CA ASP A 505 21.86 1.86 8.86
C ASP A 505 22.11 2.40 7.45
N TYR A 506 23.02 1.75 6.72
CA TYR A 506 23.36 1.98 5.31
C TYR A 506 23.54 3.46 4.92
N PRO A 507 24.40 4.23 5.62
CA PRO A 507 24.71 5.59 5.16
C PRO A 507 25.42 5.57 3.81
N SER A 508 25.18 6.61 3.02
CA SER A 508 25.85 6.83 1.74
C SER A 508 26.38 8.26 1.63
N THR A 509 27.24 8.50 0.64
CA THR A 509 27.62 9.86 0.25
C THR A 509 26.43 10.60 -0.34
N VAL A 510 26.45 11.93 -0.26
CA VAL A 510 25.39 12.78 -0.84
C VAL A 510 25.51 12.76 -2.37
N ASP A 511 24.92 11.72 -2.98
CA ASP A 511 24.85 11.53 -4.43
C ASP A 511 23.42 11.17 -4.82
N TYR A 512 22.87 11.84 -5.84
CA TYR A 512 21.51 11.57 -6.32
C TYR A 512 21.32 10.12 -6.83
N LYS A 513 22.38 9.41 -7.16
CA LYS A 513 22.35 7.99 -7.56
C LYS A 513 22.28 7.03 -6.38
N LEU A 514 22.55 7.51 -5.18
CA LEU A 514 22.58 6.75 -3.94
C LEU A 514 21.43 7.20 -3.02
N THR A 515 20.25 7.37 -3.59
CA THR A 515 19.07 7.84 -2.90
C THR A 515 18.01 6.74 -2.79
N TYR A 516 17.18 6.90 -1.79
CA TYR A 516 15.93 6.17 -1.61
C TYR A 516 14.75 7.05 -2.02
N MET A 517 13.60 6.43 -2.31
CA MET A 517 12.39 7.14 -2.74
C MET A 517 11.36 7.23 -1.62
N TYR A 518 10.50 8.24 -1.70
CA TYR A 518 9.18 8.22 -1.10
C TYR A 518 8.17 8.75 -2.13
N HIS A 519 7.02 8.10 -2.24
CA HIS A 519 6.10 8.38 -3.34
C HIS A 519 4.66 7.92 -3.03
N CYS A 520 3.73 8.29 -3.89
CA CYS A 520 2.40 7.72 -3.94
C CYS A 520 2.45 6.37 -4.67
N HIS A 521 1.96 5.31 -4.05
CA HIS A 521 1.99 3.97 -4.65
C HIS A 521 0.82 3.68 -5.62
N ILE A 522 0.03 4.67 -6.01
CA ILE A 522 -0.77 4.60 -7.24
C ILE A 522 0.21 4.83 -8.39
N LEU A 523 0.61 3.78 -9.09
CA LEU A 523 1.72 3.82 -10.05
C LEU A 523 1.49 4.81 -11.20
N THR A 524 0.24 5.09 -11.56
CA THR A 524 -0.09 6.15 -12.52
C THR A 524 0.03 7.58 -11.95
N HIS A 525 0.15 7.74 -10.62
CA HIS A 525 0.47 9.03 -9.99
C HIS A 525 1.96 9.17 -9.72
N GLU A 526 2.63 8.07 -9.39
CA GLU A 526 4.06 8.00 -9.11
C GLU A 526 4.88 8.47 -10.31
N ASP A 527 4.52 8.00 -11.49
CA ASP A 527 5.39 7.94 -12.67
C ASP A 527 4.66 8.38 -13.96
N SER A 528 3.80 9.39 -13.89
CA SER A 528 3.08 9.89 -15.06
C SER A 528 3.88 10.90 -15.88
N GLU A 529 3.70 10.90 -17.21
CA GLU A 529 4.25 11.94 -18.11
C GLU A 529 3.82 13.33 -17.64
N GLY A 530 4.79 14.22 -17.44
CA GLY A 530 4.59 15.61 -17.05
C GLY A 530 4.29 15.84 -15.57
N GLY A 531 4.42 14.82 -14.75
CA GLY A 531 4.27 14.87 -13.30
C GLY A 531 4.87 13.63 -12.67
N GLY A 532 4.96 13.58 -11.37
CA GLY A 532 5.41 12.41 -10.64
C GLY A 532 5.25 12.72 -9.18
N MET A 533 4.40 11.92 -8.51
CA MET A 533 4.19 12.04 -7.07
C MET A 533 5.25 11.23 -6.33
N MET A 534 6.51 11.58 -6.60
CA MET A 534 7.70 10.93 -6.08
C MET A 534 8.76 11.98 -5.75
N HIS A 535 9.51 11.76 -4.70
CA HIS A 535 10.71 12.48 -4.28
C HIS A 535 11.78 11.48 -3.85
N GLN A 536 13.01 11.95 -3.63
CA GLN A 536 14.11 11.11 -3.19
C GLN A 536 14.89 11.73 -2.03
N PHE A 537 15.45 10.87 -1.19
CA PHE A 537 16.25 11.27 -0.05
C PHE A 537 17.54 10.44 0.06
N VAL A 538 18.52 10.98 0.74
CA VAL A 538 19.76 10.30 1.07
C VAL A 538 19.88 10.14 2.58
N VAL A 539 20.37 8.98 3.02
CA VAL A 539 20.81 8.76 4.41
C VAL A 539 22.32 8.90 4.44
N THR A 540 22.88 9.79 5.25
CA THR A 540 24.32 10.11 5.24
C THR A 540 24.86 10.36 6.64
N ASP A 541 26.15 10.12 6.85
CA ASP A 541 26.94 10.51 8.03
C ASP A 541 27.80 11.76 7.77
N GLU A 542 27.75 12.33 6.56
CA GLU A 542 28.52 13.52 6.22
C GLU A 542 28.09 14.75 7.03
N GLY A 543 28.99 15.71 7.21
CA GLY A 543 28.86 16.85 8.12
C GLY A 543 27.69 17.82 7.93
N SER A 544 26.81 17.58 6.95
CA SER A 544 25.48 18.23 6.82
C SER A 544 24.48 17.73 7.88
N CYS A 545 24.84 16.72 8.64
CA CYS A 545 24.08 16.11 9.72
C CYS A 545 24.24 16.80 11.07
N ASN A 546 24.57 18.08 11.10
CA ASN A 546 24.63 18.81 12.36
C ASN A 546 23.26 18.77 13.06
N THR A 547 23.25 18.15 14.24
CA THR A 547 22.12 18.08 15.18
C THR A 547 21.76 19.43 15.82
N GLY A 548 22.10 20.54 15.16
CA GLY A 548 21.46 21.81 15.44
C GLY A 548 19.99 21.66 15.09
N ILE A 549 19.11 22.18 15.93
CA ILE A 549 17.72 22.43 15.56
C ILE A 549 17.80 23.30 14.32
N ASP A 550 17.85 22.69 13.13
CA ASP A 550 17.71 23.41 11.88
C ASP A 550 16.30 23.98 11.91
N GLU A 551 16.23 25.30 12.02
CA GLU A 551 15.04 26.04 11.67
C GLU A 551 14.71 25.61 10.25
N ASP A 552 13.58 24.94 10.04
CA ASP A 552 13.11 24.49 8.73
C ASP A 552 13.41 25.55 7.68
N ASN A 553 14.39 25.30 6.82
CA ASN A 553 14.56 26.01 5.57
C ASN A 553 13.50 25.50 4.57
N ALA A 554 12.24 25.55 4.96
CA ALA A 554 11.17 25.60 4.00
C ALA A 554 11.42 26.85 3.14
N SER A 555 11.42 26.71 1.86
CA SER A 555 11.68 27.70 0.81
C SER A 555 10.68 28.90 0.78
N ASN A 556 10.10 29.21 1.92
CA ASN A 556 9.38 30.44 2.20
C ASN A 556 10.09 31.13 3.36
N GLU A 557 11.04 32.00 2.99
CA GLU A 557 11.80 32.83 3.90
C GLU A 557 10.86 33.73 4.73
N VAL A 558 10.27 33.16 5.82
CA VAL A 558 9.52 33.96 6.78
C VAL A 558 10.54 34.68 7.66
N VAL A 559 10.69 35.96 7.42
CA VAL A 559 11.59 36.84 8.16
C VAL A 559 10.77 37.78 9.01
N VAL A 560 11.11 37.85 10.30
CA VAL A 560 10.49 38.78 11.24
C VAL A 560 11.50 39.88 11.59
N PHE A 561 11.12 41.13 11.33
CA PHE A 561 12.00 42.27 11.50
C PHE A 561 11.25 43.57 11.84
N PRO A 562 11.90 44.59 12.45
CA PRO A 562 13.25 44.50 13.01
C PRO A 562 13.30 43.59 14.23
N ASN A 563 14.47 43.03 14.51
CA ASN A 563 14.72 42.27 15.72
C ASN A 563 16.09 42.69 16.27
N PRO A 564 16.18 43.44 17.38
CA PRO A 564 15.08 43.83 18.27
C PRO A 564 14.07 44.81 17.67
N ALA A 565 12.78 44.65 18.06
CA ALA A 565 11.68 45.53 17.69
C ALA A 565 11.40 46.56 18.82
N ARG A 566 10.93 47.77 18.45
CA ARG A 566 10.48 48.81 19.43
C ARG A 566 9.01 49.10 19.29
N ASP A 567 8.65 49.73 18.20
CA ASP A 567 7.28 50.24 17.98
C ASP A 567 6.55 49.43 16.91
N GLU A 568 7.28 48.70 16.08
CA GLU A 568 6.76 47.99 14.93
C GLU A 568 7.50 46.65 14.75
N LEU A 569 6.73 45.64 14.41
CA LEU A 569 7.24 44.33 13.96
C LEU A 569 6.61 44.03 12.61
N ARG A 570 7.39 43.54 11.70
CA ARG A 570 6.96 43.13 10.34
C ARG A 570 7.35 41.73 10.05
N LEU A 571 6.52 41.06 9.28
CA LEU A 571 6.73 39.73 8.80
C LEU A 571 6.82 39.77 7.28
N LYS A 572 7.97 39.34 6.70
CA LYS A 572 8.16 39.13 5.27
C LYS A 572 7.96 37.66 4.99
N GLY A 573 7.15 37.32 4.00
CA GLY A 573 6.89 35.95 3.60
C GLY A 573 5.92 35.87 2.44
N LYS A 574 5.55 34.64 2.09
CA LYS A 574 4.53 34.35 1.10
C LYS A 574 3.67 33.21 1.63
N SER A 575 2.36 33.33 1.53
CA SER A 575 1.41 32.24 1.76
C SER A 575 0.29 32.32 0.74
N LEU A 576 -0.07 31.20 0.17
CA LEU A 576 -1.21 31.05 -0.73
C LEU A 576 -2.55 30.90 0.02
N TYR A 577 -2.48 30.76 1.35
CA TYR A 577 -3.64 30.53 2.22
C TYR A 577 -3.63 31.50 3.40
N PRO A 578 -4.76 31.70 4.08
CA PRO A 578 -4.79 32.46 5.32
C PRO A 578 -3.86 31.88 6.38
N VAL A 579 -3.18 32.74 7.13
CA VAL A 579 -2.18 32.38 8.14
C VAL A 579 -2.57 32.95 9.49
N VAL A 580 -2.41 32.18 10.55
CA VAL A 580 -2.56 32.69 11.92
C VAL A 580 -1.18 32.96 12.51
N VAL A 581 -0.92 34.24 12.82
CA VAL A 581 0.32 34.68 13.48
C VAL A 581 0.03 34.89 14.97
N ARG A 582 0.83 34.28 15.84
CA ARG A 582 0.75 34.41 17.30
C ARG A 582 2.02 34.97 17.88
N ILE A 583 1.88 35.84 18.88
CA ILE A 583 3.01 36.24 19.73
C ILE A 583 2.83 35.57 21.09
N ILE A 584 3.83 34.81 21.50
CA ILE A 584 3.78 33.92 22.67
C ILE A 584 4.92 34.31 23.62
N ASN A 585 4.64 34.37 24.93
CA ASN A 585 5.70 34.56 25.93
C ASN A 585 6.45 33.25 26.23
N LEU A 586 7.52 33.30 27.02
CA LEU A 586 8.31 32.13 27.36
C LEU A 586 7.58 31.10 28.24
N GLN A 587 6.42 31.44 28.80
CA GLN A 587 5.53 30.54 29.55
C GLN A 587 4.50 29.84 28.62
N GLY A 588 4.55 30.08 27.30
CA GLY A 588 3.64 29.47 26.34
C GLY A 588 2.27 30.18 26.23
N GLN A 589 2.07 31.35 26.87
CA GLN A 589 0.82 32.09 26.79
C GLN A 589 0.76 32.90 25.52
N ILE A 590 -0.36 32.83 24.78
CA ILE A 590 -0.61 33.64 23.60
C ILE A 590 -0.99 35.04 24.04
N LEU A 591 -0.17 36.02 23.68
CA LEU A 591 -0.38 37.44 24.00
C LEU A 591 -1.08 38.19 22.88
N ARG A 592 -0.88 37.76 21.64
CA ARG A 592 -1.53 38.29 20.43
C ARG A 592 -1.80 37.18 19.44
N GLU A 593 -2.90 37.32 18.73
CA GLU A 593 -3.22 36.46 17.59
C GLU A 593 -3.78 37.35 16.47
N GLN A 594 -3.27 37.17 15.26
CA GLN A 594 -3.68 37.90 14.07
C GLN A 594 -3.83 36.94 12.90
N THR A 595 -5.00 36.95 12.26
CA THR A 595 -5.19 36.19 11.01
C THR A 595 -4.87 37.10 9.81
N LEU A 596 -3.94 36.63 8.97
CA LEU A 596 -3.56 37.27 7.72
C LEU A 596 -4.22 36.52 6.55
N PRO A 597 -4.80 37.20 5.56
CA PRO A 597 -5.24 36.56 4.32
C PRO A 597 -4.03 36.01 3.55
N ALA A 598 -4.27 35.28 2.47
CA ALA A 598 -3.20 34.93 1.54
C ALA A 598 -2.44 36.19 1.10
N PHE A 599 -1.10 36.16 1.14
CA PHE A 599 -0.27 37.32 0.80
C PHE A 599 1.11 36.91 0.27
N SER A 600 1.74 37.88 -0.38
CA SER A 600 3.16 37.79 -0.78
C SER A 600 3.80 39.14 -0.51
N GLY A 601 4.87 39.16 0.30
CA GLY A 601 5.60 40.38 0.64
C GLY A 601 5.69 40.64 2.15
N ILE A 602 5.49 41.90 2.57
CA ILE A 602 5.68 42.34 3.96
C ILE A 602 4.35 42.75 4.56
N VAL A 603 4.05 42.18 5.75
CA VAL A 603 2.83 42.53 6.51
C VAL A 603 3.20 43.00 7.92
N PRO A 604 2.48 43.97 8.49
CA PRO A 604 2.71 44.40 9.86
C PRO A 604 2.11 43.42 10.86
N ILE A 605 2.79 43.28 12.00
CA ILE A 605 2.34 42.50 13.16
C ILE A 605 2.16 43.46 14.33
N ASP A 606 0.97 43.43 14.94
CA ASP A 606 0.65 44.29 16.07
C ASP A 606 1.39 43.86 17.35
N ILE A 607 2.27 44.70 17.85
CA ILE A 607 3.00 44.53 19.10
C ILE A 607 2.70 45.60 20.15
N LYS A 608 1.75 46.46 19.89
CA LYS A 608 1.41 47.58 20.79
C LYS A 608 0.98 47.05 22.15
N GLY A 609 1.57 47.65 23.21
CA GLY A 609 1.23 47.28 24.58
C GLY A 609 1.86 45.97 25.09
N LEU A 610 2.74 45.32 24.29
CA LEU A 610 3.57 44.21 24.80
C LEU A 610 4.71 44.80 25.65
N SER A 611 5.03 44.10 26.74
CA SER A 611 6.18 44.43 27.60
C SER A 611 7.49 44.19 26.88
N ARG A 612 8.56 44.85 27.35
CA ARG A 612 9.91 44.54 26.87
C ARG A 612 10.31 43.11 27.28
N GLY A 613 10.93 42.37 26.38
CA GLY A 613 11.34 41.02 26.64
C GLY A 613 11.55 40.16 25.39
N LEU A 614 11.81 38.88 25.62
CA LEU A 614 11.94 37.86 24.58
C LEU A 614 10.58 37.18 24.37
N PHE A 615 10.16 37.12 23.11
CA PHE A 615 8.92 36.51 22.67
C PHE A 615 9.17 35.53 21.53
N ILE A 616 8.20 34.65 21.29
CA ILE A 616 8.15 33.75 20.16
C ILE A 616 7.03 34.23 19.24
N VAL A 617 7.35 34.54 17.99
CA VAL A 617 6.39 34.72 16.91
C VAL A 617 6.17 33.39 16.26
N GLN A 618 4.94 32.91 16.30
CA GLN A 618 4.52 31.66 15.70
C GLN A 618 3.65 31.96 14.49
N TRP A 619 4.03 31.41 13.35
CA TRP A 619 3.29 31.46 12.10
C TRP A 619 2.65 30.09 11.88
N ASN A 620 1.33 30.03 11.86
CA ASN A 620 0.56 28.82 11.56
C ASN A 620 -0.13 28.99 10.21
N SER A 621 0.28 28.20 9.24
CA SER A 621 -0.36 28.08 7.93
C SER A 621 -0.80 26.65 7.68
N VAL A 622 -1.52 26.40 6.61
CA VAL A 622 -1.78 25.02 6.12
C VAL A 622 -0.50 24.30 5.72
N GLU A 623 0.58 25.04 5.45
CA GLU A 623 1.90 24.54 5.05
C GLU A 623 2.76 24.14 6.26
N GLY A 624 2.34 24.47 7.48
CA GLY A 624 3.05 24.15 8.70
C GLY A 624 3.14 25.32 9.69
N MET A 625 3.90 25.10 10.76
CA MET A 625 4.13 26.08 11.80
C MET A 625 5.60 26.50 11.80
N ILE A 626 5.84 27.82 11.67
CA ILE A 626 7.17 28.42 11.79
C ILE A 626 7.24 29.24 13.07
N THR A 627 8.35 29.16 13.80
CA THR A 627 8.59 29.97 14.97
C THR A 627 9.85 30.81 14.83
N LYS A 628 9.79 32.08 15.25
CA LYS A 628 10.95 32.97 15.29
C LYS A 628 11.04 33.66 16.64
N LYS A 629 12.25 33.77 17.18
CA LYS A 629 12.50 34.55 18.41
C LYS A 629 12.57 36.02 18.10
N VAL A 630 11.89 36.85 18.87
CA VAL A 630 11.85 38.31 18.72
C VAL A 630 12.09 38.97 20.08
N ILE A 631 12.95 39.98 20.09
CA ILE A 631 13.18 40.83 21.27
C ILE A 631 12.38 42.11 21.06
N ILE A 632 11.52 42.47 22.01
CA ILE A 632 10.82 43.74 22.08
C ILE A 632 11.52 44.62 23.09
N GLN A 633 11.91 45.87 22.70
CA GLN A 633 12.67 46.83 23.50
C GLN A 633 11.85 48.07 23.89
#